data_c42460380e8fb5eb0a0d44f0402a130a
#
_entry.id   c42460380e8fb5eb0a0d44f0402a130a
#
_cell.length_a   1.000
_cell.length_b   1.000
_cell.length_c   1.000
_cell.angle_alpha   90.00
_cell.angle_beta   90.00
_cell.angle_gamma   90.00
#
_symmetry.space_group_name_H-M   'P 1'
#
loop_
_entity.id
_entity.type
_entity.pdbx_description
1 polymer ?
#
loop_
_entity_poly.entity_id
_entity_poly.type
_entity_poly.pdbx_seq_one_letter_code
_entity_poly.pdbx_strand_id
1 'polypeptide(L)'
;ILFVDDKTAERGIRASREAGITSVIGWDCQEYTEVTNWDDWLLTGSPDLCPDEVVPRPNLLYTSGTTGLPKGTELPPTMFAGGSTMTEHIEGLSQSGFAEFGTHLVVGPMYHTGPLSGMRLLTLGIPSVILGRFDAETTLATIDKYKTESALMVPTHFVRMLALPEDVKRKY
;
A
#
# COMPACT_ATOMS: atom_id res chain seq x y z
N ILE A 1 -14.47 4.46 -8.95
CA ILE A 1 -14.23 5.10 -7.64
C ILE A 1 -12.87 5.76 -7.67
N LEU A 2 -12.76 6.97 -7.14
CA LEU A 2 -11.52 7.69 -6.93
C LEU A 2 -11.35 7.97 -5.43
N PHE A 3 -10.17 7.68 -4.90
CA PHE A 3 -9.83 8.00 -3.50
C PHE A 3 -8.92 9.22 -3.45
N VAL A 4 -9.20 10.13 -2.51
CA VAL A 4 -8.48 11.39 -2.33
C VAL A 4 -8.24 11.68 -0.84
N ASP A 5 -7.30 12.57 -0.57
CA ASP A 5 -7.12 13.21 0.73
C ASP A 5 -7.33 14.73 0.58
N ASP A 6 -7.25 15.47 1.68
CA ASP A 6 -7.40 16.93 1.71
C ASP A 6 -6.51 17.66 0.69
N LYS A 7 -5.28 17.16 0.48
CA LYS A 7 -4.27 17.76 -0.40
C LYS A 7 -4.53 17.48 -1.88
N THR A 8 -5.25 16.42 -2.17
CA THR A 8 -5.51 15.95 -3.54
C THR A 8 -6.96 16.12 -3.97
N ALA A 9 -7.88 16.46 -3.06
CA ALA A 9 -9.31 16.52 -3.29
C ALA A 9 -9.69 17.42 -4.48
N GLU A 10 -9.21 18.64 -4.54
CA GLU A 10 -9.53 19.58 -5.64
C GLU A 10 -9.15 19.02 -7.01
N ARG A 11 -7.93 18.48 -7.12
CA ARG A 11 -7.45 17.84 -8.37
C ARG A 11 -8.21 16.57 -8.69
N GLY A 12 -8.52 15.78 -7.67
CA GLY A 12 -9.28 14.53 -7.80
C GLY A 12 -10.70 14.80 -8.30
N ILE A 13 -11.40 15.77 -7.73
CA ILE A 13 -12.75 16.18 -8.17
C ILE A 13 -12.72 16.61 -9.63
N ARG A 14 -11.75 17.43 -10.04
CA ARG A 14 -11.63 17.84 -11.43
C ARG A 14 -11.37 16.65 -12.35
N ALA A 15 -10.42 15.79 -12.00
CA ALA A 15 -10.10 14.60 -12.78
C ALA A 15 -11.28 13.62 -12.86
N SER A 16 -12.06 13.47 -11.77
CA SER A 16 -13.23 12.60 -11.75
C SER A 16 -14.29 13.05 -12.74
N ARG A 17 -14.54 14.36 -12.82
CA ARG A 17 -15.49 14.94 -13.78
C ARG A 17 -15.05 14.71 -15.23
N GLU A 18 -13.75 14.93 -15.52
CA GLU A 18 -13.19 14.71 -16.86
C GLU A 18 -13.21 13.23 -17.26
N ALA A 19 -13.00 12.32 -16.30
CA ALA A 19 -12.98 10.86 -16.53
C ALA A 19 -14.36 10.19 -16.39
N GLY A 20 -15.43 10.91 -16.05
CA GLY A 20 -16.75 10.34 -15.81
C GLY A 20 -16.83 9.44 -14.57
N ILE A 21 -15.96 9.68 -13.58
CA ILE A 21 -15.98 8.95 -12.30
C ILE A 21 -17.02 9.60 -11.40
N THR A 22 -18.02 8.84 -10.99
CA THR A 22 -19.15 9.33 -10.21
C THR A 22 -18.96 9.26 -8.69
N SER A 23 -18.03 8.43 -8.22
CA SER A 23 -17.78 8.22 -6.79
C SER A 23 -16.39 8.70 -6.41
N VAL A 24 -16.32 9.78 -5.66
CA VAL A 24 -15.09 10.30 -5.05
C VAL A 24 -15.21 10.12 -3.55
N ILE A 25 -14.25 9.44 -2.95
CA ILE A 25 -14.22 9.08 -1.52
C ILE A 25 -12.95 9.66 -0.92
N GLY A 26 -13.04 10.29 0.24
CA GLY A 26 -11.90 10.98 0.79
C GLY A 26 -11.76 10.99 2.31
N TRP A 27 -10.52 11.14 2.73
CA TRP A 27 -10.11 11.37 4.12
C TRP A 27 -9.86 12.86 4.33
N ASP A 28 -10.32 13.39 5.46
CA ASP A 28 -10.12 14.79 5.85
C ASP A 28 -10.62 15.82 4.81
N CYS A 29 -11.70 15.44 4.10
CA CYS A 29 -12.25 16.20 2.98
C CYS A 29 -13.61 16.84 3.30
N GLN A 30 -13.90 17.18 4.56
CA GLN A 30 -15.23 17.65 5.03
C GLN A 30 -15.70 18.93 4.36
N GLU A 31 -14.80 19.74 3.84
CA GLU A 31 -15.11 20.98 3.12
C GLU A 31 -15.57 20.75 1.65
N TYR A 32 -15.40 19.54 1.12
CA TYR A 32 -15.72 19.18 -0.24
C TYR A 32 -17.03 18.39 -0.31
N THR A 33 -18.11 19.04 -0.71
CA THR A 33 -19.46 18.43 -0.78
C THR A 33 -19.57 17.30 -1.81
N GLU A 34 -18.65 17.24 -2.77
CA GLU A 34 -18.61 16.23 -3.83
C GLU A 34 -17.83 14.97 -3.42
N VAL A 35 -17.22 15.00 -2.24
CA VAL A 35 -16.44 13.89 -1.70
C VAL A 35 -17.23 13.22 -0.60
N THR A 36 -17.48 11.92 -0.76
CA THR A 36 -18.04 11.11 0.32
C THR A 36 -16.97 10.86 1.36
N ASN A 37 -17.26 11.13 2.63
CA ASN A 37 -16.33 10.84 3.72
C ASN A 37 -16.01 9.34 3.78
N TRP A 38 -14.76 9.00 4.03
CA TRP A 38 -14.29 7.61 4.11
C TRP A 38 -15.05 6.78 5.15
N ASP A 39 -15.24 7.32 6.36
CA ASP A 39 -15.90 6.57 7.44
C ASP A 39 -17.38 6.34 7.11
N ASP A 40 -18.06 7.34 6.55
CA ASP A 40 -19.45 7.20 6.09
C ASP A 40 -19.57 6.17 4.97
N TRP A 41 -18.61 6.17 4.04
CA TRP A 41 -18.58 5.20 2.95
C TRP A 41 -18.36 3.78 3.46
N LEU A 42 -17.47 3.57 4.43
CA LEU A 42 -17.25 2.26 5.04
C LEU A 42 -18.51 1.70 5.69
N LEU A 43 -19.34 2.54 6.31
CA LEU A 43 -20.59 2.12 6.91
C LEU A 43 -21.62 1.62 5.89
N THR A 44 -21.46 1.93 4.61
CA THR A 44 -22.33 1.40 3.54
C THR A 44 -21.92 0.00 3.08
N GLY A 45 -20.76 -0.48 3.50
CA GLY A 45 -20.24 -1.80 3.14
C GLY A 45 -20.96 -2.93 3.85
N SER A 46 -21.07 -4.10 3.20
CA SER A 46 -21.50 -5.32 3.87
C SER A 46 -20.36 -5.90 4.71
N PRO A 47 -20.62 -6.39 5.92
CA PRO A 47 -19.65 -7.14 6.70
C PRO A 47 -19.42 -8.57 6.16
N ASP A 48 -20.18 -8.97 5.15
CA ASP A 48 -20.06 -10.30 4.56
C ASP A 48 -18.72 -10.46 3.83
N LEU A 49 -18.25 -11.69 3.74
CA LEU A 49 -17.05 -12.00 2.97
C LEU A 49 -17.21 -11.62 1.50
N CYS A 50 -16.13 -11.14 0.90
CA CYS A 50 -16.09 -10.90 -0.54
C CYS A 50 -16.42 -12.19 -1.29
N PRO A 51 -17.31 -12.14 -2.31
CA PRO A 51 -17.60 -13.31 -3.13
C PRO A 51 -16.32 -13.88 -3.76
N ASP A 52 -16.13 -15.20 -3.66
CA ASP A 52 -14.94 -15.89 -4.19
C ASP A 52 -14.88 -15.87 -5.72
N GLU A 53 -16.05 -15.73 -6.37
CA GLU A 53 -16.15 -15.68 -7.84
C GLU A 53 -15.63 -14.38 -8.47
N VAL A 54 -15.26 -13.39 -7.64
CA VAL A 54 -14.71 -12.14 -8.16
C VAL A 54 -13.29 -12.38 -8.66
N VAL A 55 -13.11 -12.39 -9.96
CA VAL A 55 -11.80 -12.55 -10.59
C VAL A 55 -10.93 -11.33 -10.27
N PRO A 56 -9.74 -11.50 -9.68
CA PRO A 56 -8.80 -10.42 -9.45
C PRO A 56 -8.44 -9.70 -10.75
N ARG A 57 -8.51 -8.37 -10.77
CA ARG A 57 -8.09 -7.59 -11.93
C ARG A 57 -6.61 -7.25 -11.85
N PRO A 58 -5.94 -7.10 -13.00
CA PRO A 58 -4.55 -6.65 -13.01
C PRO A 58 -4.41 -5.25 -12.44
N ASN A 59 -3.30 -5.00 -11.75
CA ASN A 59 -2.94 -3.66 -11.31
C ASN A 59 -2.34 -2.85 -12.47
N LEU A 60 -2.85 -1.66 -12.71
CA LEU A 60 -2.27 -0.70 -13.63
C LEU A 60 -1.33 0.22 -12.85
N LEU A 61 -0.04 0.09 -13.09
CA LEU A 61 0.99 0.92 -12.47
C LEU A 61 1.52 1.95 -13.45
N TYR A 62 1.59 3.21 -13.02
CA TYR A 62 2.20 4.27 -13.82
C TYR A 62 3.66 4.47 -13.40
N THR A 63 4.55 4.49 -14.38
CA THR A 63 5.96 4.84 -14.21
C THR A 63 6.24 6.17 -14.89
N SER A 64 7.31 6.88 -14.45
CA SER A 64 7.69 8.18 -15.01
C SER A 64 8.05 8.15 -16.51
N GLY A 65 8.27 6.96 -17.06
CA GLY A 65 8.68 6.78 -18.45
C GLY A 65 10.05 7.43 -18.75
N THR A 66 10.81 6.84 -19.66
CA THR A 66 12.11 7.40 -20.11
C THR A 66 11.96 8.57 -21.09
N THR A 67 10.76 8.77 -21.62
CA THR A 67 10.42 9.80 -22.62
C THR A 67 9.67 11.01 -22.04
N GLY A 68 9.57 11.10 -20.70
CA GLY A 68 8.92 12.22 -20.01
C GLY A 68 7.41 12.11 -19.84
N LEU A 69 6.74 11.20 -20.54
CA LEU A 69 5.32 10.92 -20.31
C LEU A 69 5.14 9.66 -19.44
N PRO A 70 4.23 9.69 -18.44
CA PRO A 70 3.92 8.52 -17.65
C PRO A 70 3.42 7.38 -18.53
N LYS A 71 3.91 6.17 -18.25
CA LYS A 71 3.49 4.93 -18.94
C LYS A 71 2.75 4.02 -17.98
N GLY A 72 1.54 3.64 -18.34
CA GLY A 72 0.79 2.61 -17.63
C GLY A 72 1.32 1.22 -17.99
N THR A 73 1.65 0.44 -16.97
CA THR A 73 2.05 -0.97 -17.11
C THR A 73 1.04 -1.81 -16.37
N GLU A 74 0.41 -2.71 -17.10
CA GLU A 74 -0.52 -3.68 -16.52
C GLU A 74 0.28 -4.87 -15.97
N LEU A 75 0.11 -5.14 -14.68
CA LEU A 75 0.72 -6.27 -14.01
C LEU A 75 -0.33 -7.36 -13.83
N PRO A 76 -0.13 -8.57 -14.39
CA PRO A 76 -1.09 -9.64 -14.25
C PRO A 76 -1.27 -10.02 -12.77
N PRO A 77 -2.48 -10.40 -12.34
CA PRO A 77 -2.76 -10.82 -10.96
C PRO A 77 -1.84 -11.95 -10.51
N THR A 78 -1.49 -12.84 -11.43
CA THR A 78 -0.60 -13.99 -11.18
C THR A 78 0.85 -13.63 -10.89
N MET A 79 1.28 -12.39 -11.13
CA MET A 79 2.67 -11.97 -10.91
C MET A 79 3.13 -12.15 -9.46
N PHE A 80 2.20 -12.11 -8.50
CA PHE A 80 2.56 -12.07 -7.10
C PHE A 80 2.18 -13.30 -6.29
N ALA A 81 1.09 -13.98 -6.61
CA ALA A 81 0.69 -15.18 -5.90
C ALA A 81 -0.11 -16.17 -6.77
N GLY A 82 -0.53 -15.76 -7.95
CA GLY A 82 -1.36 -16.60 -8.81
C GLY A 82 -2.82 -16.66 -8.33
N GLY A 83 -3.56 -17.60 -8.93
CA GLY A 83 -4.96 -17.84 -8.62
C GLY A 83 -5.95 -17.06 -9.49
N SER A 84 -7.09 -17.69 -9.76
CA SER A 84 -8.23 -17.08 -10.45
C SER A 84 -9.33 -16.62 -9.50
N THR A 85 -9.24 -17.03 -8.24
CA THR A 85 -10.14 -16.64 -7.15
C THR A 85 -9.35 -16.02 -5.99
N MET A 86 -10.05 -15.38 -5.06
CA MET A 86 -9.41 -14.87 -3.84
C MET A 86 -8.87 -16.00 -2.96
N THR A 87 -9.59 -17.11 -2.87
CA THR A 87 -9.14 -18.29 -2.12
C THR A 87 -7.84 -18.83 -2.69
N GLU A 88 -7.77 -19.10 -4.01
CA GLU A 88 -6.56 -19.56 -4.66
C GLU A 88 -5.39 -18.58 -4.50
N HIS A 89 -5.67 -17.27 -4.53
CA HIS A 89 -4.67 -16.24 -4.32
C HIS A 89 -4.09 -16.30 -2.89
N ILE A 90 -4.95 -16.42 -1.88
CA ILE A 90 -4.55 -16.54 -0.47
C ILE A 90 -3.78 -17.84 -0.24
N GLU A 91 -4.24 -18.97 -0.79
CA GLU A 91 -3.55 -20.25 -0.73
C GLU A 91 -2.15 -20.18 -1.35
N GLY A 92 -2.02 -19.61 -2.55
CA GLY A 92 -0.74 -19.43 -3.22
C GLY A 92 0.20 -18.53 -2.41
N LEU A 93 -0.32 -17.48 -1.79
CA LEU A 93 0.45 -16.60 -0.93
C LEU A 93 0.87 -17.30 0.37
N SER A 94 0.01 -18.13 0.97
CA SER A 94 0.30 -18.88 2.19
C SER A 94 1.39 -19.94 2.00
N GLN A 95 1.55 -20.43 0.78
CA GLN A 95 2.62 -21.39 0.43
C GLN A 95 3.94 -20.70 0.04
N SER A 96 3.94 -19.36 -0.04
CA SER A 96 5.15 -18.59 -0.32
C SER A 96 6.00 -18.43 0.93
N GLY A 97 7.32 -18.23 0.76
CA GLY A 97 8.22 -17.93 1.88
C GLY A 97 7.86 -16.67 2.68
N PHE A 98 6.94 -15.85 2.18
CA PHE A 98 6.44 -14.68 2.90
C PHE A 98 5.51 -15.03 4.06
N ALA A 99 4.87 -16.19 4.03
CA ALA A 99 3.96 -16.64 5.09
C ALA A 99 4.68 -16.97 6.41
N GLU A 100 5.99 -17.20 6.36
CA GLU A 100 6.82 -17.51 7.53
C GLU A 100 7.25 -16.26 8.31
N PHE A 101 7.06 -15.08 7.74
CA PHE A 101 7.44 -13.83 8.40
C PHE A 101 6.37 -13.37 9.39
N GLY A 102 6.83 -12.81 10.52
CA GLY A 102 5.97 -12.10 11.46
C GLY A 102 5.65 -10.67 10.99
N THR A 103 5.64 -9.71 11.90
CA THR A 103 5.26 -8.32 11.60
C THR A 103 6.07 -7.73 10.45
N HIS A 104 5.38 -7.22 9.43
CA HIS A 104 5.98 -6.57 8.27
C HIS A 104 6.12 -5.06 8.45
N LEU A 105 7.29 -4.49 8.09
CA LEU A 105 7.52 -3.05 8.11
C LEU A 105 7.46 -2.46 6.70
N VAL A 106 6.55 -1.51 6.51
CA VAL A 106 6.42 -0.73 5.27
C VAL A 106 7.13 0.61 5.44
N VAL A 107 8.31 0.75 4.85
CA VAL A 107 9.16 1.95 4.99
C VAL A 107 9.05 2.95 3.84
N GLY A 108 8.50 2.55 2.72
CA GLY A 108 8.36 3.37 1.53
C GLY A 108 6.92 3.83 1.30
N PRO A 109 6.72 4.75 0.35
CA PRO A 109 5.39 5.23 0.03
C PRO A 109 4.54 4.14 -0.62
N MET A 110 3.30 4.02 -0.16
CA MET A 110 2.34 2.98 -0.57
C MET A 110 1.98 2.98 -2.06
N TYR A 111 2.24 4.08 -2.77
CA TYR A 111 2.02 4.16 -4.22
C TYR A 111 3.13 3.51 -5.05
N HIS A 112 4.20 3.02 -4.42
CA HIS A 112 5.22 2.21 -5.09
C HIS A 112 4.93 0.72 -4.94
N THR A 113 5.27 -0.04 -5.99
CA THR A 113 5.01 -1.49 -6.06
C THR A 113 5.56 -2.27 -4.87
N GLY A 114 6.77 -1.96 -4.44
CA GLY A 114 7.42 -2.67 -3.33
C GLY A 114 6.64 -2.54 -2.02
N PRO A 115 6.45 -1.32 -1.47
CA PRO A 115 5.65 -1.10 -0.26
C PRO A 115 4.21 -1.62 -0.40
N LEU A 116 3.55 -1.38 -1.53
CA LEU A 116 2.19 -1.87 -1.78
C LEU A 116 2.11 -3.40 -1.76
N SER A 117 3.10 -4.10 -2.31
CA SER A 117 3.10 -5.56 -2.31
C SER A 117 3.26 -6.15 -0.90
N GLY A 118 3.92 -5.45 0.03
CA GLY A 118 3.99 -5.83 1.44
C GLY A 118 2.62 -5.86 2.12
N MET A 119 1.68 -5.02 1.69
CA MET A 119 0.32 -4.99 2.24
C MET A 119 -0.49 -6.25 1.95
N ARG A 120 -0.09 -7.08 0.99
CA ARG A 120 -0.73 -8.39 0.73
C ARG A 120 -0.59 -9.34 1.90
N LEU A 121 0.45 -9.17 2.70
CA LEU A 121 0.65 -10.01 3.89
C LEU A 121 -0.49 -9.87 4.90
N LEU A 122 -1.25 -8.76 4.86
CA LEU A 122 -2.47 -8.60 5.64
C LEU A 122 -3.53 -9.65 5.31
N THR A 123 -3.60 -10.15 4.07
CA THR A 123 -4.53 -11.22 3.69
C THR A 123 -4.20 -12.56 4.33
N LEU A 124 -2.97 -12.71 4.82
CA LEU A 124 -2.50 -13.86 5.62
C LEU A 124 -2.62 -13.60 7.13
N GLY A 125 -3.19 -12.46 7.55
CA GLY A 125 -3.24 -12.08 8.95
C GLY A 125 -1.89 -11.60 9.53
N ILE A 126 -0.88 -11.35 8.69
CA ILE A 126 0.42 -10.85 9.13
C ILE A 126 0.30 -9.35 9.42
N PRO A 127 0.59 -8.89 10.65
CA PRO A 127 0.51 -7.48 10.99
C PRO A 127 1.49 -6.63 10.18
N SER A 128 1.10 -5.40 9.87
CA SER A 128 1.97 -4.45 9.17
C SER A 128 2.09 -3.14 9.95
N VAL A 129 3.32 -2.64 10.06
CA VAL A 129 3.62 -1.31 10.60
C VAL A 129 3.98 -0.39 9.43
N ILE A 130 3.28 0.72 9.29
CA ILE A 130 3.45 1.64 8.17
C ILE A 130 4.09 2.93 8.67
N LEU A 131 5.26 3.27 8.13
CA LEU A 131 6.00 4.50 8.49
C LEU A 131 5.60 5.67 7.61
N GLY A 132 4.64 5.79 6.90
CA GLY A 132 4.26 6.91 6.05
C GLY A 132 5.41 7.58 5.27
N ARG A 133 6.51 7.92 5.95
CA ARG A 133 7.73 8.47 5.34
C ARG A 133 8.96 7.85 5.99
N PHE A 134 9.95 7.48 5.15
CA PHE A 134 11.22 6.96 5.64
C PHE A 134 12.02 8.02 6.39
N ASP A 135 12.41 7.68 7.60
CA ASP A 135 13.43 8.33 8.42
C ASP A 135 14.31 7.25 9.04
N ALA A 136 15.63 7.45 9.02
CA ALA A 136 16.57 6.39 9.36
C ALA A 136 16.50 5.98 10.84
N GLU A 137 16.46 6.94 11.77
CA GLU A 137 16.38 6.66 13.20
C GLU A 137 15.01 6.10 13.57
N THR A 138 13.93 6.72 13.07
CA THR A 138 12.57 6.24 13.26
C THR A 138 12.39 4.80 12.75
N THR A 139 13.05 4.43 11.65
CA THR A 139 13.02 3.07 11.11
C THR A 139 13.62 2.08 12.11
N LEU A 140 14.82 2.37 12.65
CA LEU A 140 15.46 1.51 13.65
C LEU A 140 14.62 1.41 14.94
N ALA A 141 14.13 2.54 15.43
CA ALA A 141 13.24 2.57 16.60
C ALA A 141 11.96 1.75 16.39
N THR A 142 11.41 1.77 15.17
CA THR A 142 10.21 1.00 14.82
C THR A 142 10.51 -0.50 14.76
N ILE A 143 11.64 -0.89 14.17
CA ILE A 143 12.09 -2.28 14.14
C ILE A 143 12.25 -2.80 15.57
N ASP A 144 12.92 -2.04 16.43
CA ASP A 144 13.12 -2.43 17.82
C ASP A 144 11.81 -2.51 18.60
N LYS A 145 10.96 -1.48 18.48
CA LYS A 145 9.69 -1.40 19.23
C LYS A 145 8.71 -2.51 18.86
N TYR A 146 8.53 -2.78 17.57
CA TYR A 146 7.52 -3.72 17.07
C TYR A 146 8.11 -5.08 16.72
N LYS A 147 9.43 -5.26 16.86
CA LYS A 147 10.15 -6.50 16.52
C LYS A 147 9.78 -7.00 15.14
N THR A 148 9.81 -6.08 14.17
CA THR A 148 9.43 -6.42 12.80
C THR A 148 10.43 -7.39 12.18
N GLU A 149 9.91 -8.40 11.48
CA GLU A 149 10.71 -9.52 10.97
C GLU A 149 10.98 -9.41 9.48
N SER A 150 10.19 -8.60 8.77
CA SER A 150 10.37 -8.40 7.34
C SER A 150 10.14 -6.96 6.94
N ALA A 151 10.84 -6.52 5.90
CA ALA A 151 10.64 -5.23 5.25
C ALA A 151 11.15 -5.26 3.82
N LEU A 152 10.51 -4.52 2.91
CA LEU A 152 11.09 -4.25 1.61
C LEU A 152 11.78 -2.89 1.63
N MET A 153 13.09 -2.91 1.46
CA MET A 153 13.93 -1.71 1.50
C MET A 153 14.78 -1.58 0.24
N VAL A 154 15.06 -0.36 -0.16
CA VAL A 154 16.02 -0.06 -1.25
C VAL A 154 17.39 0.27 -0.67
N PRO A 155 18.50 0.14 -1.44
CA PRO A 155 19.85 0.36 -0.94
C PRO A 155 20.05 1.70 -0.23
N THR A 156 19.39 2.76 -0.69
CA THR A 156 19.45 4.09 -0.06
C THR A 156 18.95 4.10 1.40
N HIS A 157 17.99 3.25 1.75
CA HIS A 157 17.52 3.11 3.14
C HIS A 157 18.65 2.62 4.03
N PHE A 158 19.35 1.57 3.61
CA PHE A 158 20.50 1.02 4.35
C PHE A 158 21.64 2.04 4.47
N VAL A 159 21.99 2.72 3.37
CA VAL A 159 23.03 3.76 3.40
C VAL A 159 22.72 4.84 4.44
N ARG A 160 21.46 5.29 4.50
CA ARG A 160 21.05 6.31 5.47
C ARG A 160 21.03 5.81 6.91
N MET A 161 20.60 4.58 7.15
CA MET A 161 20.66 3.98 8.48
C MET A 161 22.11 3.76 8.95
N LEU A 162 22.99 3.28 8.06
CA LEU A 162 24.41 3.10 8.36
C LEU A 162 25.15 4.42 8.63
N ALA A 163 24.71 5.51 8.02
CA ALA A 163 25.27 6.85 8.22
C ALA A 163 24.87 7.51 9.55
N LEU A 164 23.96 6.93 10.31
CA LEU A 164 23.62 7.43 11.63
C LEU A 164 24.83 7.36 12.58
N PRO A 165 24.95 8.27 13.56
CA PRO A 165 25.96 8.20 14.61
C PRO A 165 25.94 6.86 15.35
N GLU A 166 27.11 6.39 15.79
CA GLU A 166 27.24 5.09 16.46
C GLU A 166 26.43 5.01 17.76
N ASP A 167 26.38 6.10 18.51
CA ASP A 167 25.60 6.20 19.75
C ASP A 167 24.08 6.11 19.48
N VAL A 168 23.62 6.56 18.33
CA VAL A 168 22.22 6.42 17.90
C VAL A 168 21.93 4.97 17.50
N LYS A 169 22.78 4.36 16.66
CA LYS A 169 22.59 2.96 16.22
C LYS A 169 22.59 1.96 17.37
N ARG A 170 23.35 2.22 18.41
CA ARG A 170 23.43 1.34 19.61
C ARG A 170 22.23 1.41 20.55
N LYS A 171 21.31 2.33 20.33
CA LYS A 171 20.07 2.42 21.11
C LYS A 171 19.06 1.33 20.74
N TYR A 172 19.21 0.78 19.56
CA TYR A 172 18.30 -0.20 18.94
C TYR A 172 19.05 -1.54 18.62
#